data_abd4841228bc7b6f8c7c3cc2917c5323
#
_entry.id   abd4841228bc7b6f8c7c3cc2917c5323
#
_cell.length_a   1.000
_cell.length_b   1.000
_cell.length_c   1.000
_cell.angle_alpha   90.00
_cell.angle_beta   90.00
_cell.angle_gamma   90.00
#
_symmetry.space_group_name_H-M   'P 1'
#
loop_
_entity.id
_entity.type
_entity.pdbx_description
1 polymer ?
#
loop_
_entity_poly.entity_id
_entity_poly.type
_entity_poly.pdbx_seq_one_letter_code
_entity_poly.pdbx_strand_id
1 'polypeptide(L)'
;FLGISFAIFGGSRLFIVIDKCMRIIYRLPERTLFKQNLLAVGMILLFIIVIPIMVIVSSAPTAFLSFIPGGGGRFLSYLVSLIVSLFITFIFFDIIYQFIPNKKMSFKTTWCGALVAASTLELFMILFPVYVRHFMTNYAG
;
A
#
# COMPACT_ATOMS: atom_id res chain seq x y z
N PHE A 1 21.89 -5.50 9.15
CA PHE A 1 21.92 -6.27 7.89
C PHE A 1 21.03 -7.51 7.94
N LEU A 2 21.06 -8.30 9.00
CA LEU A 2 20.21 -9.52 9.15
C LEU A 2 18.71 -9.22 9.03
N GLY A 3 18.22 -8.16 9.68
CA GLY A 3 16.80 -7.78 9.62
C GLY A 3 16.31 -7.45 8.21
N ILE A 4 17.13 -6.76 7.41
CA ILE A 4 16.79 -6.43 6.02
C ILE A 4 16.75 -7.70 5.17
N SER A 5 17.71 -8.62 5.34
CA SER A 5 17.72 -9.90 4.64
C SER A 5 16.48 -10.75 4.96
N PHE A 6 16.10 -10.82 6.24
CA PHE A 6 14.89 -11.51 6.67
C PHE A 6 13.61 -10.85 6.11
N ALA A 7 13.55 -9.51 6.08
CA ALA A 7 12.41 -8.78 5.52
C ALA A 7 12.25 -9.04 4.02
N ILE A 8 13.35 -9.01 3.25
CA ILE A 8 13.35 -9.30 1.82
C ILE A 8 12.92 -10.75 1.56
N PHE A 9 13.48 -11.70 2.31
CA PHE A 9 13.16 -13.11 2.14
C PHE A 9 11.70 -13.42 2.52
N GLY A 10 11.23 -12.90 3.65
CA GLY A 10 9.85 -13.04 4.10
C GLY A 10 8.86 -12.38 3.14
N GLY A 11 9.15 -11.16 2.69
CA GLY A 11 8.36 -10.44 1.71
C GLY A 11 8.26 -11.18 0.37
N SER A 12 9.38 -11.72 -0.13
CA SER A 12 9.39 -12.54 -1.35
C SER A 12 8.46 -13.75 -1.24
N ARG A 13 8.46 -14.44 -0.10
CA ARG A 13 7.59 -15.58 0.14
C ARG A 13 6.12 -15.20 0.16
N LEU A 14 5.78 -14.06 0.76
CA LEU A 14 4.42 -13.55 0.79
C LEU A 14 3.90 -13.28 -0.63
N PHE A 15 4.67 -12.62 -1.50
CA PHE A 15 4.29 -12.39 -2.89
C PHE A 15 4.11 -13.68 -3.70
N ILE A 16 4.96 -14.69 -3.45
CA ILE A 16 4.82 -16.01 -4.08
C ILE A 16 3.49 -16.66 -3.66
N VAL A 17 3.11 -16.55 -2.38
CA VAL A 17 1.84 -17.11 -1.89
C VAL A 17 0.66 -16.38 -2.51
N ILE A 18 0.69 -15.05 -2.57
CA ILE A 18 -0.35 -14.25 -3.22
C ILE A 18 -0.50 -14.63 -4.69
N ASP A 19 0.60 -14.75 -5.44
CA ASP A 19 0.58 -15.18 -6.84
C ASP A 19 -0.03 -16.59 -6.99
N LYS A 20 0.27 -17.53 -6.07
CA LYS A 20 -0.36 -18.86 -6.06
C LYS A 20 -1.86 -18.80 -5.82
N CYS A 21 -2.31 -18.02 -4.84
CA CYS A 21 -3.73 -17.84 -4.55
C CYS A 21 -4.48 -17.23 -5.75
N MET A 22 -3.91 -16.20 -6.36
CA MET A 22 -4.49 -15.57 -7.55
C MET A 22 -4.58 -16.55 -8.73
N ARG A 23 -3.59 -17.42 -8.91
CA ARG A 23 -3.63 -18.45 -9.96
C ARG A 23 -4.74 -19.47 -9.74
N ILE A 24 -4.95 -19.90 -8.51
CA ILE A 24 -6.05 -20.81 -8.17
C ILE A 24 -7.40 -20.16 -8.48
N ILE A 25 -7.59 -18.91 -8.05
CA ILE A 25 -8.84 -18.17 -8.26
C ILE A 25 -9.14 -17.95 -9.75
N TYR A 26 -8.13 -17.54 -10.52
CA TYR A 26 -8.29 -17.23 -11.96
C TYR A 26 -7.99 -18.42 -12.88
N ARG A 27 -7.70 -19.62 -12.36
CA ARG A 27 -7.34 -20.85 -13.11
C ARG A 27 -6.25 -20.61 -14.15
N LEU A 28 -5.19 -19.91 -13.75
CA LEU A 28 -4.10 -19.54 -14.64
C LEU A 28 -3.00 -20.64 -14.65
N PRO A 29 -2.26 -20.80 -15.79
CA PRO A 29 -1.17 -21.74 -15.88
C PRO A 29 -0.02 -21.38 -14.94
N GLU A 30 0.74 -22.39 -14.53
CA GLU A 30 1.90 -22.21 -13.65
C GLU A 30 3.00 -21.41 -14.33
N ARG A 31 3.62 -20.50 -13.57
CA ARG A 31 4.82 -19.78 -14.00
C ARG A 31 6.06 -20.63 -13.73
N THR A 32 7.08 -20.48 -14.57
CA THR A 32 8.41 -21.00 -14.26
C THR A 32 8.94 -20.34 -12.99
N LEU A 33 9.68 -21.09 -12.17
CA LEU A 33 10.25 -20.61 -10.90
C LEU A 33 11.04 -19.30 -11.06
N PHE A 34 11.75 -19.16 -12.18
CA PHE A 34 12.50 -17.94 -12.48
C PHE A 34 11.59 -16.70 -12.63
N LYS A 35 10.50 -16.83 -13.40
CA LYS A 35 9.52 -15.72 -13.58
C LYS A 35 8.79 -15.38 -12.28
N GLN A 36 8.58 -16.37 -11.42
CA GLN A 36 7.95 -16.18 -10.11
C GLN A 36 8.87 -15.37 -9.16
N ASN A 37 10.16 -15.73 -9.10
CA ASN A 37 11.13 -14.99 -8.31
C ASN A 37 11.37 -13.58 -8.85
N LEU A 38 11.42 -13.41 -10.16
CA LEU A 38 11.56 -12.10 -10.79
C LEU A 38 10.38 -11.19 -10.45
N LEU A 39 9.15 -11.74 -10.44
CA LEU A 39 7.96 -11.00 -10.02
C LEU A 39 8.05 -10.60 -8.54
N ALA A 40 8.46 -11.53 -7.66
CA ALA A 40 8.60 -11.24 -6.24
C ALA A 40 9.62 -10.11 -5.98
N VAL A 41 10.77 -10.13 -6.66
CA VAL A 41 11.76 -9.06 -6.59
C VAL A 41 11.21 -7.75 -7.14
N GLY A 42 10.53 -7.78 -8.28
CA GLY A 42 9.89 -6.60 -8.87
C GLY A 42 8.86 -5.96 -7.93
N MET A 43 8.07 -6.76 -7.22
CA MET A 43 7.11 -6.27 -6.23
C MET A 43 7.81 -5.65 -5.02
N ILE A 44 8.89 -6.23 -4.53
CA ILE A 44 9.67 -5.65 -3.43
C ILE A 44 10.24 -4.29 -3.85
N LEU A 45 10.82 -4.18 -5.05
CA LEU A 45 11.33 -2.91 -5.56
C LEU A 45 10.23 -1.86 -5.70
N LEU A 46 9.05 -2.26 -6.16
CA LEU A 46 7.89 -1.39 -6.25
C LEU A 46 7.49 -0.86 -4.87
N PHE A 47 7.45 -1.72 -3.84
CA PHE A 47 7.19 -1.29 -2.46
C PHE A 47 8.25 -0.33 -1.93
N ILE A 48 9.53 -0.60 -2.18
CA ILE A 48 10.65 0.27 -1.76
C ILE A 48 10.54 1.67 -2.37
N ILE A 49 9.99 1.79 -3.56
CA ILE A 49 9.79 3.09 -4.23
C ILE A 49 8.49 3.76 -3.75
N VAL A 50 7.39 3.02 -3.68
CA VAL A 50 6.06 3.59 -3.41
C VAL A 50 5.90 4.03 -1.96
N ILE A 51 6.44 3.28 -0.98
CA ILE A 51 6.31 3.64 0.44
C ILE A 51 6.91 5.03 0.74
N PRO A 52 8.16 5.36 0.34
CA PRO A 52 8.68 6.71 0.53
C PRO A 52 7.86 7.79 -0.17
N ILE A 53 7.37 7.52 -1.38
CA ILE A 53 6.51 8.45 -2.11
C ILE A 53 5.23 8.72 -1.32
N MET A 54 4.59 7.68 -0.78
CA MET A 54 3.41 7.83 0.07
C MET A 54 3.68 8.69 1.31
N VAL A 55 4.82 8.47 1.98
CA VAL A 55 5.21 9.26 3.15
C VAL A 55 5.41 10.74 2.78
N ILE A 56 6.10 11.01 1.68
CA ILE A 56 6.33 12.39 1.19
C ILE A 56 4.99 13.06 0.86
N VAL A 57 4.12 12.39 0.13
CA VAL A 57 2.82 12.95 -0.27
C VAL A 57 1.90 13.15 0.93
N SER A 58 1.90 12.25 1.90
CA SER A 58 1.13 12.40 3.14
C SER A 58 1.61 13.59 3.99
N SER A 59 2.87 13.98 3.89
CA SER A 59 3.43 15.13 4.60
C SER A 59 3.28 16.46 3.84
N ALA A 60 3.05 16.43 2.53
CA ALA A 60 2.95 17.62 1.70
C ALA A 60 1.85 18.60 2.15
N PRO A 61 0.62 18.18 2.51
CA PRO A 61 -0.44 19.09 2.94
C PRO A 61 -0.09 19.86 4.20
N THR A 62 0.63 19.24 5.13
CA THR A 62 1.06 19.94 6.37
C THR A 62 2.10 21.02 6.08
N ALA A 63 2.96 20.82 5.08
CA ALA A 63 3.92 21.82 4.64
C ALA A 63 3.22 23.00 3.92
N PHE A 64 2.21 22.73 3.09
CA PHE A 64 1.42 23.79 2.43
C PHE A 64 0.60 24.63 3.40
N LEU A 65 0.13 24.01 4.51
CA LEU A 65 -0.66 24.73 5.53
C LEU A 65 0.12 25.78 6.32
N SER A 66 1.42 25.60 6.45
CA SER A 66 2.25 26.61 7.13
C SER A 66 2.27 27.95 6.38
N PHE A 67 1.87 27.97 5.12
CA PHE A 67 1.78 29.18 4.28
C PHE A 67 0.39 29.85 4.29
N ILE A 68 -0.65 29.22 4.86
CA ILE A 68 -2.01 29.78 4.90
C ILE A 68 -2.35 30.20 6.33
N PRO A 69 -2.35 31.51 6.64
CA PRO A 69 -2.80 31.99 7.94
C PRO A 69 -4.33 31.96 8.02
N GLY A 70 -4.87 31.04 8.80
CA GLY A 70 -6.31 30.99 9.05
C GLY A 70 -6.78 29.61 9.57
N GLY A 71 -7.53 29.58 10.65
CA GLY A 71 -7.98 28.37 11.35
C GLY A 71 -8.90 27.43 10.57
N GLY A 72 -9.48 27.86 9.44
CA GLY A 72 -10.32 27.01 8.56
C GLY A 72 -9.52 26.11 7.62
N GLY A 73 -8.24 26.38 7.41
CA GLY A 73 -7.38 25.60 6.50
C GLY A 73 -7.05 24.20 6.99
N ARG A 74 -7.06 23.94 8.29
CA ARG A 74 -6.67 22.63 8.84
C ARG A 74 -7.58 21.48 8.43
N PHE A 75 -8.89 21.70 8.48
CA PHE A 75 -9.87 20.66 8.09
C PHE A 75 -9.81 20.38 6.59
N LEU A 76 -9.75 21.43 5.77
CA LEU A 76 -9.67 21.30 4.32
C LEU A 76 -8.40 20.56 3.90
N SER A 77 -7.27 20.85 4.53
CA SER A 77 -6.02 20.17 4.22
C SER A 77 -5.99 18.72 4.67
N TYR A 78 -6.61 18.41 5.81
CA TYR A 78 -6.77 17.04 6.22
C TYR A 78 -7.58 16.23 5.19
N LEU A 79 -8.69 16.81 4.70
CA LEU A 79 -9.49 16.18 3.64
C LEU A 79 -8.70 15.99 2.34
N VAL A 80 -7.97 17.03 1.91
CA VAL A 80 -7.13 16.95 0.70
C VAL A 80 -6.06 15.88 0.86
N SER A 81 -5.37 15.84 2.01
CA SER A 81 -4.38 14.82 2.32
C SER A 81 -4.95 13.41 2.24
N LEU A 82 -6.12 13.20 2.83
CA LEU A 82 -6.79 11.91 2.85
C LEU A 82 -7.19 11.46 1.44
N ILE A 83 -7.73 12.35 0.63
CA ILE A 83 -8.11 12.06 -0.76
C ILE A 83 -6.88 11.73 -1.60
N VAL A 84 -5.80 12.50 -1.46
CA VAL A 84 -4.55 12.28 -2.21
C VAL A 84 -3.90 10.97 -1.79
N SER A 85 -3.85 10.68 -0.48
CA SER A 85 -3.34 9.40 0.05
C SER A 85 -4.14 8.22 -0.49
N LEU A 86 -5.47 8.29 -0.41
CA LEU A 86 -6.37 7.26 -0.93
C LEU A 86 -6.15 7.04 -2.43
N PHE A 87 -5.98 8.11 -3.21
CA PHE A 87 -5.77 8.01 -4.65
C PHE A 87 -4.44 7.33 -5.00
N ILE A 88 -3.36 7.68 -4.31
CA ILE A 88 -2.05 7.06 -4.51
C ILE A 88 -2.08 5.59 -4.10
N THR A 89 -2.68 5.28 -2.96
CA THR A 89 -2.86 3.91 -2.47
C THR A 89 -3.70 3.09 -3.44
N PHE A 90 -4.76 3.69 -3.99
CA PHE A 90 -5.60 3.05 -5.01
C PHE A 90 -4.80 2.70 -6.27
N ILE A 91 -4.03 3.65 -6.82
CA ILE A 91 -3.17 3.39 -8.00
C ILE A 91 -2.17 2.28 -7.68
N PHE A 92 -1.58 2.30 -6.49
CA PHE A 92 -0.63 1.28 -6.07
C PHE A 92 -1.25 -0.12 -6.05
N PHE A 93 -2.42 -0.29 -5.46
CA PHE A 93 -3.10 -1.58 -5.46
C PHE A 93 -3.58 -1.99 -6.85
N ASP A 94 -4.01 -1.05 -7.67
CA ASP A 94 -4.41 -1.36 -9.04
C ASP A 94 -3.23 -1.86 -9.87
N ILE A 95 -2.06 -1.26 -9.73
CA ILE A 95 -0.82 -1.74 -10.34
C ILE A 95 -0.51 -3.16 -9.85
N ILE A 96 -0.59 -3.43 -8.54
CA ILE A 96 -0.37 -4.76 -7.98
C ILE A 96 -1.32 -5.78 -8.61
N TYR A 97 -2.61 -5.49 -8.65
CA TYR A 97 -3.61 -6.40 -9.20
C TYR A 97 -3.50 -6.61 -10.71
N GLN A 98 -2.90 -5.68 -11.44
CA GLN A 98 -2.60 -5.85 -12.86
C GLN A 98 -1.32 -6.64 -13.13
N PHE A 99 -0.29 -6.46 -12.29
CA PHE A 99 1.03 -7.08 -12.50
C PHE A 99 1.15 -8.50 -11.90
N ILE A 100 0.48 -8.79 -10.78
CA ILE A 100 0.57 -10.11 -10.13
C ILE A 100 0.00 -11.22 -11.01
N PRO A 101 -1.22 -11.11 -11.57
CA PRO A 101 -1.78 -12.16 -12.40
C PRO A 101 -0.99 -12.35 -13.69
N ASN A 102 -0.79 -13.63 -14.11
CA ASN A 102 -0.12 -13.96 -15.39
C ASN A 102 -1.01 -13.70 -16.62
N LYS A 103 -2.04 -12.89 -16.46
CA LYS A 103 -3.00 -12.47 -17.50
C LYS A 103 -3.12 -10.96 -17.48
N LYS A 104 -3.15 -10.34 -18.65
CA LYS A 104 -3.47 -8.90 -18.74
C LYS A 104 -4.89 -8.69 -18.19
N MET A 105 -4.98 -8.23 -16.96
CA MET A 105 -6.26 -7.86 -16.35
C MET A 105 -6.65 -6.48 -16.86
N SER A 106 -7.93 -6.30 -17.18
CA SER A 106 -8.44 -4.98 -17.54
C SER A 106 -8.64 -4.15 -16.27
N PHE A 107 -8.34 -2.86 -16.34
CA PHE A 107 -8.62 -1.90 -15.26
C PHE A 107 -10.07 -2.02 -14.75
N LYS A 108 -11.02 -2.29 -15.65
CA LYS A 108 -12.45 -2.49 -15.28
C LYS A 108 -12.68 -3.67 -14.31
N THR A 109 -11.75 -4.61 -14.24
CA THR A 109 -11.88 -5.79 -13.38
C THR A 109 -11.13 -5.61 -12.05
N THR A 110 -10.07 -4.80 -12.04
CA THR A 110 -9.17 -4.64 -10.89
C THR A 110 -9.54 -3.45 -10.00
N TRP A 111 -10.17 -2.41 -10.56
CA TRP A 111 -10.45 -1.16 -9.86
C TRP A 111 -11.27 -1.33 -8.58
N CYS A 112 -12.26 -2.22 -8.58
CA CYS A 112 -13.11 -2.47 -7.42
C CYS A 112 -12.29 -3.10 -6.28
N GLY A 113 -11.48 -4.11 -6.58
CA GLY A 113 -10.57 -4.73 -5.63
C GLY A 113 -9.53 -3.76 -5.09
N ALA A 114 -8.95 -2.93 -5.98
CA ALA A 114 -7.98 -1.92 -5.61
C ALA A 114 -8.58 -0.84 -4.69
N LEU A 115 -9.82 -0.44 -4.95
CA LEU A 115 -10.54 0.54 -4.14
C LEU A 115 -10.84 0.00 -2.73
N VAL A 116 -11.30 -1.24 -2.63
CA VAL A 116 -11.55 -1.89 -1.33
C VAL A 116 -10.25 -2.04 -0.55
N ALA A 117 -9.18 -2.49 -1.19
CA ALA A 117 -7.87 -2.64 -0.55
C ALA A 117 -7.31 -1.28 -0.08
N ALA A 118 -7.39 -0.24 -0.92
CA ALA A 118 -6.94 1.10 -0.58
C ALA A 118 -7.74 1.69 0.60
N SER A 119 -9.07 1.56 0.56
CA SER A 119 -9.94 2.05 1.64
C SER A 119 -9.69 1.33 2.96
N THR A 120 -9.45 0.02 2.92
CA THR A 120 -9.14 -0.79 4.10
C THR A 120 -7.80 -0.39 4.70
N LEU A 121 -6.78 -0.19 3.87
CA LEU A 121 -5.46 0.24 4.32
C LEU A 121 -5.51 1.64 4.94
N GLU A 122 -6.21 2.58 4.31
CA GLU A 122 -6.38 3.96 4.80
C GLU A 122 -7.11 3.97 6.15
N LEU A 123 -8.18 3.18 6.26
CA LEU A 123 -8.90 3.02 7.53
C LEU A 123 -7.97 2.46 8.62
N PHE A 124 -7.16 1.48 8.29
CA PHE A 124 -6.19 0.92 9.21
C PHE A 124 -5.15 1.95 9.65
N MET A 125 -4.63 2.76 8.71
CA MET A 125 -3.67 3.83 9.01
C MET A 125 -4.26 4.91 9.93
N ILE A 126 -5.55 5.19 9.83
CA ILE A 126 -6.24 6.14 10.71
C ILE A 126 -6.50 5.53 12.09
N LEU A 127 -6.96 4.28 12.13
CA LEU A 127 -7.34 3.61 13.40
C LEU A 127 -6.12 3.18 14.22
N PHE A 128 -5.04 2.77 13.58
CA PHE A 128 -3.87 2.24 14.27
C PHE A 128 -3.22 3.24 15.24
N PRO A 129 -2.95 4.51 14.88
CA PRO A 129 -2.44 5.50 15.83
C PRO A 129 -3.40 5.79 16.97
N VAL A 130 -4.70 5.78 16.71
CA VAL A 130 -5.73 5.97 17.76
C VAL A 130 -5.70 4.81 18.75
N TYR A 131 -5.61 3.59 18.24
CA TYR A 131 -5.46 2.39 19.06
C TYR A 131 -4.18 2.44 19.91
N VAL A 132 -3.05 2.72 19.30
CA VAL A 132 -1.76 2.82 20.00
C VAL A 132 -1.80 3.87 21.10
N ARG A 133 -2.33 5.05 20.78
CA ARG A 133 -2.47 6.15 21.76
C ARG A 133 -3.38 5.78 22.92
N HIS A 134 -4.46 5.06 22.68
CA HIS A 134 -5.42 4.71 23.72
C HIS A 134 -4.95 3.57 24.61
N PHE A 135 -4.31 2.56 24.05
CA PHE A 135 -3.91 1.35 24.77
C PHE A 135 -2.48 1.39 25.27
N MET A 136 -1.53 1.98 24.54
CA MET A 136 -0.12 1.95 24.93
C MET A 136 0.27 3.04 25.94
N THR A 137 -0.45 4.17 25.99
CA THR A 137 -0.22 5.19 27.04
C THR A 137 -0.56 4.68 28.44
N ASN A 138 -1.44 3.69 28.58
CA ASN A 138 -1.77 3.09 29.87
C ASN A 138 -0.73 2.08 30.38
N TYR A 139 0.25 1.67 29.56
CA TYR A 139 1.31 0.75 29.95
C TYR A 139 2.63 1.45 30.31
N ALA A 140 2.72 2.76 30.13
CA ALA A 140 3.92 3.56 30.41
C ALA A 140 3.82 4.36 31.71
N GLY A 141 2.83 4.06 32.58
CA GLY A 141 2.64 4.64 33.90
C GLY A 141 3.06 3.73 35.00
#